data_7d7d03e2d941a82bb446121cf25a8765
#
_entry.id   7d7d03e2d941a82bb446121cf25a8765
#
_cell.length_a   1.000
_cell.length_b   1.000
_cell.length_c   1.000
_cell.angle_alpha   90.00
_cell.angle_beta   90.00
_cell.angle_gamma   90.00
#
_symmetry.space_group_name_H-M   'P 1'
#
loop_
_entity.id
_entity.type
_entity.pdbx_description
1 polymer ?
#
loop_
_entity_poly.entity_id
_entity_poly.type
_entity_poly.pdbx_seq_one_letter_code
_entity_poly.pdbx_strand_id
1 'polypeptide(L)'
;MKRATVLSLLLCAIPTIFLTSNRVIAQSSLAYYSDPTWPQLLPNNWKVGGITGLAIDGEDNIWVLNRPNDLADMELHAELTPPISECCVRAPSMIHLDKSGNVIGSFDAPQGHGMDVDDDGFVYIGQDTVRKYDSRTGELVAELERTPEREGGGRVGLPPLVPRVPGKGTLEHADVFMPSVPNDPAEVAARAAAAAVFREKYPPETPIIVGGIEEIRIVEVDNEMYVTDNYLGGRVLVFDLDTFVFKRGWGAYGRSLAEISINSGDHTYSPNGPMPRDFVGHLTVNISNDGLVYAADRRANRIHVTTKGG
;
A
#
# COMPACT_ATOMS: atom_id res chain seq x y z
N MET A 1 -77.90 8.08 -67.07
CA MET A 1 -76.98 7.15 -66.39
C MET A 1 -75.58 7.77 -66.29
N LYS A 2 -75.19 8.42 -65.19
CA LYS A 2 -73.89 9.05 -65.04
C LYS A 2 -73.05 8.18 -64.05
N ARG A 3 -71.94 7.65 -64.58
CA ARG A 3 -70.96 6.91 -63.72
C ARG A 3 -70.06 7.90 -62.99
N ALA A 4 -70.06 7.85 -61.72
CA ALA A 4 -69.10 8.60 -60.84
C ALA A 4 -67.85 7.76 -60.67
N THR A 5 -66.70 8.31 -61.03
CA THR A 5 -65.37 7.72 -60.82
C THR A 5 -64.86 8.21 -59.50
N VAL A 6 -64.64 7.28 -58.55
CA VAL A 6 -64.01 7.60 -57.23
C VAL A 6 -62.50 7.46 -57.38
N LEU A 7 -61.77 8.56 -57.19
CA LEU A 7 -60.31 8.62 -57.24
C LEU A 7 -59.83 8.41 -55.81
N SER A 8 -59.24 7.26 -55.54
CA SER A 8 -58.58 6.96 -54.20
C SER A 8 -57.17 7.57 -54.19
N LEU A 9 -56.95 8.54 -53.33
CA LEU A 9 -55.61 9.03 -52.99
C LEU A 9 -54.99 8.11 -51.96
N LEU A 10 -53.96 7.39 -52.40
CA LEU A 10 -53.02 6.69 -51.43
C LEU A 10 -52.07 7.72 -50.88
N LEU A 11 -52.20 8.06 -49.60
CA LEU A 11 -51.16 8.76 -48.82
C LEU A 11 -50.08 7.77 -48.45
N CYS A 12 -48.89 7.85 -49.05
CA CYS A 12 -47.69 7.19 -48.58
C CYS A 12 -47.11 7.96 -47.35
N ALA A 13 -47.28 7.42 -46.18
CA ALA A 13 -46.59 7.90 -44.98
C ALA A 13 -45.13 7.40 -45.02
N ILE A 14 -44.19 8.31 -45.24
CA ILE A 14 -42.76 8.03 -45.14
C ILE A 14 -42.39 8.12 -43.63
N PRO A 15 -41.89 7.04 -43.00
CA PRO A 15 -41.43 7.15 -41.65
C PRO A 15 -40.11 7.94 -41.61
N THR A 16 -40.13 9.10 -40.99
CA THR A 16 -38.94 9.91 -40.72
C THR A 16 -38.15 9.20 -39.62
N ILE A 17 -37.10 8.46 -39.98
CA ILE A 17 -36.16 7.87 -39.06
C ILE A 17 -35.30 9.03 -38.52
N PHE A 18 -35.57 9.44 -37.30
CA PHE A 18 -34.65 10.30 -36.52
C PHE A 18 -33.40 9.47 -36.15
N LEU A 19 -32.33 9.61 -36.93
CA LEU A 19 -30.99 9.18 -36.55
C LEU A 19 -30.51 10.12 -35.45
N THR A 20 -30.72 9.74 -34.20
CA THR A 20 -29.99 10.34 -33.06
C THR A 20 -28.52 9.94 -33.17
N SER A 21 -27.71 10.81 -33.73
CA SER A 21 -26.26 10.65 -33.68
C SER A 21 -25.83 10.82 -32.21
N ASN A 22 -25.66 9.70 -31.52
CA ASN A 22 -24.91 9.70 -30.28
C ASN A 22 -23.48 10.18 -30.60
N ARG A 23 -23.21 11.46 -30.33
CA ARG A 23 -21.84 11.94 -30.30
C ARG A 23 -21.18 11.22 -29.13
N VAL A 24 -20.39 10.20 -29.39
CA VAL A 24 -19.39 9.71 -28.48
C VAL A 24 -18.43 10.88 -28.31
N ILE A 25 -18.58 11.60 -27.21
CA ILE A 25 -17.56 12.56 -26.76
C ILE A 25 -16.36 11.68 -26.44
N ALA A 26 -15.38 11.65 -27.33
CA ALA A 26 -14.11 11.04 -27.03
C ALA A 26 -13.57 11.77 -25.79
N GLN A 27 -13.58 11.08 -24.66
CA GLN A 27 -12.94 11.57 -23.46
C GLN A 27 -11.47 11.78 -23.83
N SER A 28 -11.02 13.03 -23.85
CA SER A 28 -9.61 13.33 -24.10
C SER A 28 -8.82 12.54 -23.06
N SER A 29 -8.01 11.59 -23.51
CA SER A 29 -7.09 10.89 -22.61
C SER A 29 -6.22 11.94 -21.94
N LEU A 30 -6.25 11.99 -20.63
CA LEU A 30 -5.31 12.82 -19.88
C LEU A 30 -3.90 12.37 -20.27
N ALA A 31 -3.13 13.27 -20.84
CA ALA A 31 -1.74 13.01 -21.16
C ALA A 31 -0.91 13.35 -19.91
N TYR A 32 -0.21 12.34 -19.36
CA TYR A 32 0.72 12.53 -18.26
C TYR A 32 2.13 12.62 -18.82
N TYR A 33 2.88 13.60 -18.33
CA TYR A 33 4.28 13.78 -18.68
C TYR A 33 5.12 13.71 -17.40
N SER A 34 6.29 13.09 -17.49
CA SER A 34 7.28 13.16 -16.42
C SER A 34 7.90 14.57 -16.41
N ASP A 35 7.86 15.22 -15.26
CA ASP A 35 8.56 16.49 -15.06
C ASP A 35 9.95 16.19 -14.47
N PRO A 36 11.03 16.36 -15.24
CA PRO A 36 12.38 16.09 -14.77
C PRO A 36 12.90 17.16 -13.78
N THR A 37 12.16 18.26 -13.59
CA THR A 37 12.51 19.34 -12.66
C THR A 37 11.84 19.19 -11.30
N TRP A 38 11.00 18.19 -11.14
CA TRP A 38 10.31 17.88 -9.89
C TRP A 38 10.76 16.51 -9.35
N PRO A 39 11.06 16.36 -8.05
CA PRO A 39 11.15 17.39 -7.02
C PRO A 39 12.39 18.26 -7.18
N GLN A 40 12.49 19.37 -6.43
CA GLN A 40 13.70 20.17 -6.35
C GLN A 40 14.84 19.38 -5.70
N LEU A 41 16.06 19.86 -5.85
CA LEU A 41 17.20 19.24 -5.19
C LEU A 41 16.98 19.18 -3.68
N LEU A 42 17.16 18.01 -3.12
CA LEU A 42 17.02 17.81 -1.68
C LEU A 42 18.10 18.57 -0.91
N PRO A 43 17.77 19.20 0.21
CA PRO A 43 18.74 19.95 1.01
C PRO A 43 19.80 19.04 1.65
N ASN A 44 20.87 19.63 2.16
CA ASN A 44 21.90 18.95 2.96
C ASN A 44 22.56 17.75 2.26
N ASN A 45 22.61 17.74 0.94
CA ASN A 45 23.10 16.62 0.14
C ASN A 45 22.38 15.29 0.44
N TRP A 46 21.10 15.37 0.80
CA TRP A 46 20.29 14.19 1.06
C TRP A 46 20.15 13.32 -0.17
N LYS A 47 20.22 12.00 0.07
CA LYS A 47 19.88 10.96 -0.89
C LYS A 47 18.79 10.08 -0.31
N VAL A 48 17.75 9.84 -1.10
CA VAL A 48 16.68 8.91 -0.73
C VAL A 48 17.07 7.49 -1.09
N GLY A 49 16.62 6.54 -0.29
CA GLY A 49 16.66 5.11 -0.58
C GLY A 49 15.39 4.66 -1.31
N GLY A 50 14.86 3.51 -0.93
CA GLY A 50 13.59 3.03 -1.45
C GLY A 50 12.41 3.89 -0.99
N ILE A 51 11.56 4.32 -1.93
CA ILE A 51 10.30 5.00 -1.58
C ILE A 51 9.20 3.93 -1.48
N THR A 52 8.56 3.85 -0.33
CA THR A 52 7.56 2.81 -0.02
C THR A 52 6.19 3.34 0.36
N GLY A 53 6.02 4.66 0.37
CA GLY A 53 4.74 5.30 0.59
C GLY A 53 4.73 6.74 0.08
N LEU A 54 3.58 7.16 -0.39
CA LEU A 54 3.29 8.53 -0.79
C LEU A 54 1.88 8.87 -0.32
N ALA A 55 1.71 10.06 0.25
CA ALA A 55 0.40 10.61 0.58
C ALA A 55 0.34 12.10 0.21
N ILE A 56 -0.86 12.61 0.02
CA ILE A 56 -1.11 14.01 -0.27
C ILE A 56 -1.98 14.53 0.86
N ASP A 57 -1.55 15.62 1.51
CA ASP A 57 -2.31 16.26 2.59
C ASP A 57 -3.40 17.21 2.07
N GLY A 58 -4.22 17.74 2.97
CA GLY A 58 -5.32 18.64 2.62
C GLY A 58 -4.90 19.97 1.97
N GLU A 59 -3.61 20.31 1.99
CA GLU A 59 -3.04 21.48 1.33
C GLU A 59 -2.40 21.14 -0.04
N ASP A 60 -2.54 19.88 -0.50
CA ASP A 60 -1.91 19.29 -1.70
C ASP A 60 -0.38 19.23 -1.60
N ASN A 61 0.21 19.20 -0.42
CA ASN A 61 1.61 18.89 -0.25
C ASN A 61 1.82 17.37 -0.26
N ILE A 62 3.04 16.95 -0.50
CA ILE A 62 3.38 15.54 -0.72
C ILE A 62 4.22 15.01 0.43
N TRP A 63 3.74 13.99 1.09
CA TRP A 63 4.49 13.21 2.07
C TRP A 63 5.14 12.00 1.40
N VAL A 64 6.42 11.80 1.68
CA VAL A 64 7.25 10.74 1.11
C VAL A 64 7.80 9.87 2.23
N LEU A 65 7.46 8.58 2.21
CA LEU A 65 8.06 7.59 3.11
C LEU A 65 9.30 6.98 2.44
N ASN A 66 10.44 7.38 2.95
CA ASN A 66 11.76 6.98 2.50
C ASN A 66 12.34 5.86 3.38
N ARG A 67 13.10 4.97 2.76
CA ARG A 67 13.84 3.90 3.45
C ARG A 67 15.35 4.19 3.38
N PRO A 68 15.87 5.01 4.29
CA PRO A 68 17.27 5.46 4.25
C PRO A 68 18.27 4.30 4.41
N ASN A 69 17.86 3.19 5.05
CA ASN A 69 18.72 2.04 5.24
C ASN A 69 18.85 1.15 3.98
N ASP A 70 18.12 1.41 2.92
CA ASP A 70 18.27 0.72 1.64
C ASP A 70 19.48 1.24 0.82
N LEU A 71 20.09 2.37 1.25
CA LEU A 71 21.28 2.93 0.62
C LEU A 71 22.55 2.18 1.05
N ALA A 72 23.38 1.82 0.08
CA ALA A 72 24.67 1.18 0.30
C ALA A 72 25.76 2.21 0.66
N ASP A 73 26.86 1.76 1.28
CA ASP A 73 27.96 2.62 1.68
C ASP A 73 28.58 3.41 0.51
N MET A 74 28.65 2.78 -0.66
CA MET A 74 29.16 3.43 -1.87
C MET A 74 28.28 4.61 -2.35
N GLU A 75 27.08 4.75 -1.81
CA GLU A 75 26.14 5.83 -2.11
C GLU A 75 26.20 6.94 -1.06
N LEU A 76 26.94 6.74 0.04
CA LEU A 76 26.92 7.55 1.26
C LEU A 76 28.32 8.03 1.64
N HIS A 77 29.10 8.44 0.67
CA HIS A 77 30.51 8.80 0.86
C HIS A 77 30.70 9.98 1.81
N ALA A 78 29.71 10.86 1.97
CA ALA A 78 29.76 11.96 2.91
C ALA A 78 29.55 11.51 4.38
N GLU A 79 28.99 10.32 4.60
CA GLU A 79 28.79 9.75 5.96
C GLU A 79 30.01 8.98 6.47
N LEU A 80 31.01 8.73 5.65
CA LEU A 80 32.23 8.03 6.04
C LEU A 80 33.09 8.85 7.00
N THR A 81 33.95 8.19 7.76
CA THR A 81 34.86 8.84 8.69
C THR A 81 36.30 8.44 8.36
N PRO A 82 37.12 9.33 7.73
CA PRO A 82 36.73 10.66 7.22
C PRO A 82 35.86 10.58 5.96
N PRO A 83 35.05 11.60 5.66
CA PRO A 83 34.32 11.69 4.41
C PRO A 83 35.26 11.66 3.19
N ILE A 84 34.86 10.98 2.11
CA ILE A 84 35.64 10.89 0.87
C ILE A 84 35.00 11.68 -0.27
N SER A 85 33.81 12.26 -0.06
CA SER A 85 33.15 13.20 -0.96
C SER A 85 32.20 14.12 -0.19
N GLU A 86 31.71 15.19 -0.84
CA GLU A 86 30.72 16.09 -0.28
C GLU A 86 29.28 15.52 -0.35
N CYS A 87 29.02 14.61 -1.26
CA CYS A 87 27.75 13.89 -1.42
C CYS A 87 27.96 12.40 -1.10
N CYS A 88 27.04 11.70 -0.56
CA CYS A 88 25.71 12.08 -0.10
C CYS A 88 25.49 11.59 1.33
N VAL A 89 24.45 12.10 1.98
CA VAL A 89 24.01 11.65 3.30
C VAL A 89 22.57 11.12 3.21
N ARG A 90 22.20 10.24 4.13
CA ARG A 90 20.83 9.70 4.20
C ARG A 90 19.81 10.79 4.50
N ALA A 91 18.77 10.84 3.68
CA ALA A 91 17.59 11.63 4.01
C ALA A 91 16.82 11.03 5.18
N PRO A 92 16.06 11.82 5.96
CA PRO A 92 15.12 11.32 6.95
C PRO A 92 14.10 10.34 6.37
N SER A 93 13.50 9.50 7.22
CA SER A 93 12.47 8.53 6.79
C SER A 93 11.22 9.22 6.26
N MET A 94 10.84 10.34 6.85
CA MET A 94 9.70 11.14 6.38
C MET A 94 10.18 12.46 5.81
N ILE A 95 9.73 12.76 4.60
CA ILE A 95 10.03 14.00 3.89
C ILE A 95 8.70 14.63 3.46
N HIS A 96 8.53 15.92 3.73
CA HIS A 96 7.38 16.72 3.35
C HIS A 96 7.77 17.72 2.28
N LEU A 97 7.11 17.65 1.12
CA LEU A 97 7.37 18.50 -0.04
C LEU A 97 6.16 19.39 -0.31
N ASP A 98 6.41 20.64 -0.68
CA ASP A 98 5.36 21.48 -1.25
C ASP A 98 5.03 21.06 -2.71
N LYS A 99 3.98 21.63 -3.29
CA LYS A 99 3.58 21.39 -4.69
C LYS A 99 4.69 21.68 -5.72
N SER A 100 5.64 22.54 -5.38
CA SER A 100 6.77 22.90 -6.22
C SER A 100 7.95 21.94 -6.07
N GLY A 101 7.85 20.99 -5.14
CA GLY A 101 8.87 19.98 -4.86
C GLY A 101 9.95 20.44 -3.88
N ASN A 102 9.76 21.57 -3.16
CA ASN A 102 10.69 21.98 -2.11
C ASN A 102 10.40 21.20 -0.82
N VAL A 103 11.44 20.85 -0.09
CA VAL A 103 11.31 20.27 1.24
C VAL A 103 10.84 21.36 2.22
N ILE A 104 9.68 21.15 2.83
CA ILE A 104 9.07 22.05 3.84
C ILE A 104 9.08 21.45 5.24
N GLY A 105 9.35 20.15 5.37
CA GLY A 105 9.45 19.45 6.65
C GLY A 105 10.07 18.06 6.51
N SER A 106 10.51 17.52 7.62
CA SER A 106 11.01 16.15 7.68
C SER A 106 11.13 15.69 9.14
N PHE A 107 11.03 14.37 9.36
CA PHE A 107 11.35 13.76 10.64
C PHE A 107 11.83 12.32 10.45
N ASP A 108 12.53 11.79 11.45
CA ASP A 108 12.93 10.38 11.46
C ASP A 108 11.86 9.53 12.15
N ALA A 109 11.49 8.43 11.51
CA ALA A 109 10.64 7.39 12.04
C ALA A 109 11.25 6.01 11.71
N PRO A 110 10.84 4.93 12.38
CA PRO A 110 11.20 3.60 11.92
C PRO A 110 10.83 3.42 10.45
N GLN A 111 11.79 2.90 9.69
CA GLN A 111 11.64 2.66 8.27
C GLN A 111 10.41 1.79 8.00
N GLY A 112 9.48 2.27 7.18
CA GLY A 112 8.16 1.70 7.02
C GLY A 112 7.84 1.18 5.62
N HIS A 113 6.59 0.73 5.49
CA HIS A 113 5.97 0.34 4.23
C HIS A 113 4.48 0.69 4.30
N GLY A 114 4.03 1.50 3.35
CA GLY A 114 2.69 2.08 3.37
C GLY A 114 2.53 3.23 4.36
N MET A 115 1.82 4.24 3.94
CA MET A 115 1.53 5.42 4.74
C MET A 115 0.27 6.12 4.27
N ASP A 116 -0.31 6.93 5.14
CA ASP A 116 -1.31 7.93 4.80
C ASP A 116 -1.22 9.11 5.74
N VAL A 117 -1.95 10.19 5.47
CA VAL A 117 -1.99 11.42 6.26
C VAL A 117 -3.43 11.89 6.40
N ASP A 118 -3.80 12.38 7.59
CA ASP A 118 -5.12 12.97 7.82
C ASP A 118 -5.11 14.50 7.70
N ASP A 119 -6.30 15.10 7.60
CA ASP A 119 -6.48 16.55 7.47
C ASP A 119 -6.08 17.32 8.75
N ASP A 120 -5.95 16.65 9.90
CA ASP A 120 -5.46 17.21 11.15
C ASP A 120 -3.93 17.31 11.19
N GLY A 121 -3.25 16.71 10.21
CA GLY A 121 -1.79 16.74 10.05
C GLY A 121 -1.08 15.65 10.83
N PHE A 122 -1.72 14.52 11.06
CA PHE A 122 -1.04 13.33 11.55
C PHE A 122 -0.64 12.42 10.41
N VAL A 123 0.55 11.83 10.53
CA VAL A 123 1.10 10.87 9.57
C VAL A 123 1.03 9.46 10.15
N TYR A 124 0.48 8.54 9.38
CA TYR A 124 0.36 7.14 9.74
C TYR A 124 1.36 6.32 8.94
N ILE A 125 2.22 5.59 9.62
CA ILE A 125 3.28 4.79 9.00
C ILE A 125 3.10 3.32 9.37
N GLY A 126 3.04 2.47 8.35
CA GLY A 126 2.97 1.02 8.50
C GLY A 126 4.35 0.37 8.48
N GLN A 127 4.52 -0.68 9.24
CA GLN A 127 5.63 -1.62 9.17
C GLN A 127 5.24 -2.91 9.89
N ASP A 128 5.63 -3.04 11.14
CA ASP A 128 5.24 -4.12 12.04
C ASP A 128 3.88 -3.86 12.69
N THR A 129 3.50 -2.63 12.77
CA THR A 129 2.18 -2.13 13.11
C THR A 129 1.96 -0.78 12.45
N VAL A 130 0.84 -0.12 12.71
CA VAL A 130 0.60 1.26 12.32
C VAL A 130 0.96 2.19 13.48
N ARG A 131 1.75 3.22 13.17
CA ARG A 131 2.14 4.28 14.09
C ARG A 131 1.64 5.63 13.60
N LYS A 132 0.98 6.37 14.48
CA LYS A 132 0.50 7.74 14.24
C LYS A 132 1.51 8.73 14.80
N TYR A 133 1.96 9.67 13.98
CA TYR A 133 2.91 10.72 14.33
C TYR A 133 2.30 12.09 14.15
N ASP A 134 2.58 13.03 15.04
CA ASP A 134 2.36 14.46 14.78
C ASP A 134 3.37 14.92 13.73
N SER A 135 2.90 15.38 12.58
CA SER A 135 3.76 15.74 11.43
C SER A 135 4.66 16.95 11.70
N ARG A 136 4.29 17.81 12.65
CA ARG A 136 5.02 19.04 12.99
C ARG A 136 6.19 18.77 13.93
N THR A 137 6.04 17.78 14.80
CA THR A 137 7.05 17.47 15.83
C THR A 137 7.80 16.18 15.55
N GLY A 138 7.22 15.27 14.76
CA GLY A 138 7.72 13.92 14.56
C GLY A 138 7.50 13.00 15.77
N GLU A 139 6.73 13.42 16.76
CA GLU A 139 6.46 12.64 17.96
C GLU A 139 5.45 11.53 17.69
N LEU A 140 5.70 10.35 18.23
CA LEU A 140 4.78 9.22 18.21
C LEU A 140 3.59 9.52 19.13
N VAL A 141 2.39 9.55 18.56
CA VAL A 141 1.14 9.85 19.29
C VAL A 141 0.42 8.58 19.69
N ALA A 142 0.35 7.59 18.79
CA ALA A 142 -0.37 6.35 19.02
C ALA A 142 0.21 5.19 18.18
N GLU A 143 -0.04 3.98 18.62
CA GLU A 143 0.36 2.76 17.92
C GLU A 143 -0.77 1.73 17.99
N LEU A 144 -1.06 1.04 16.86
CA LEU A 144 -1.99 -0.10 16.84
C LEU A 144 -1.40 -1.28 17.61
N GLU A 145 -2.27 -2.01 18.29
CA GLU A 145 -1.88 -3.25 18.94
C GLU A 145 -1.43 -4.29 17.89
N ARG A 146 -0.38 -5.02 18.24
CA ARG A 146 0.20 -6.08 17.43
C ARG A 146 0.55 -7.30 18.26
N THR A 147 0.76 -8.42 17.59
CA THR A 147 1.29 -9.61 18.25
C THR A 147 2.67 -9.32 18.87
N PRO A 148 2.97 -9.90 20.02
CA PRO A 148 4.30 -9.77 20.64
C PRO A 148 5.42 -10.18 19.70
N GLU A 149 6.58 -9.55 19.86
CA GLU A 149 7.78 -9.99 19.15
C GLU A 149 8.11 -11.43 19.51
N ARG A 150 8.65 -12.17 18.53
CA ARG A 150 9.09 -13.54 18.78
C ARG A 150 10.37 -13.53 19.60
N GLU A 151 10.51 -14.50 20.50
CA GLU A 151 11.79 -14.82 21.08
C GLU A 151 12.81 -15.10 19.97
N GLY A 152 13.91 -14.36 19.96
CA GLY A 152 14.93 -14.43 18.90
C GLY A 152 14.87 -13.32 17.85
N GLY A 153 14.00 -12.31 18.01
CA GLY A 153 14.14 -11.01 17.34
C GLY A 153 13.77 -10.98 15.87
N GLY A 154 12.86 -11.81 15.38
CA GLY A 154 12.43 -11.70 13.99
C GLY A 154 10.98 -12.08 13.79
N ARG A 155 10.25 -11.32 13.01
CA ARG A 155 9.01 -11.80 12.41
C ARG A 155 9.35 -12.87 11.40
N VAL A 156 8.52 -13.91 11.30
CA VAL A 156 8.68 -14.87 10.20
C VAL A 156 8.53 -14.14 8.89
N GLY A 157 9.64 -14.02 8.16
CA GLY A 157 9.69 -13.40 6.86
C GLY A 157 9.96 -11.89 6.81
N LEU A 158 10.11 -11.20 7.95
CA LEU A 158 10.53 -9.80 7.98
C LEU A 158 11.92 -9.68 8.60
N PRO A 159 12.83 -8.89 8.01
CA PRO A 159 14.09 -8.56 8.63
C PRO A 159 13.86 -7.76 9.92
N PRO A 160 14.77 -7.87 10.90
CA PRO A 160 14.71 -7.02 12.08
C PRO A 160 14.76 -5.54 11.67
N LEU A 161 14.05 -4.68 12.39
CA LEU A 161 14.19 -3.23 12.24
C LEU A 161 15.59 -2.85 12.71
N VAL A 162 16.45 -2.47 11.76
CA VAL A 162 17.79 -1.99 12.11
C VAL A 162 17.72 -0.48 12.21
N PRO A 163 18.04 0.08 13.39
CA PRO A 163 18.15 1.52 13.54
C PRO A 163 19.16 2.10 12.56
N ARG A 164 18.90 3.32 12.05
CA ARG A 164 19.89 4.07 11.30
C ARG A 164 21.16 4.26 12.14
N VAL A 165 22.28 3.74 11.64
CA VAL A 165 23.59 3.97 12.23
C VAL A 165 24.40 4.82 11.25
N PRO A 166 24.63 6.11 11.55
CA PRO A 166 25.45 6.96 10.69
C PRO A 166 26.84 6.34 10.46
N GLY A 167 27.29 6.34 9.19
CA GLY A 167 28.61 5.84 8.81
C GLY A 167 28.76 4.33 8.80
N LYS A 168 27.71 3.58 9.06
CA LYS A 168 27.65 2.14 8.75
C LYS A 168 26.68 1.93 7.63
N GLY A 169 27.21 1.64 6.46
CA GLY A 169 26.42 1.26 5.34
C GLY A 169 25.70 -0.06 5.57
N THR A 170 24.66 -0.22 4.84
CA THR A 170 23.72 -1.31 4.97
C THR A 170 24.04 -2.48 4.03
N LEU A 171 25.32 -2.77 3.79
CA LEU A 171 25.68 -4.03 3.13
C LEU A 171 25.04 -5.23 3.85
N GLU A 172 24.86 -5.14 5.18
CA GLU A 172 24.08 -6.10 5.97
C GLU A 172 22.59 -6.13 5.58
N HIS A 173 22.07 -5.08 4.92
CA HIS A 173 20.69 -5.02 4.43
C HIS A 173 20.55 -5.40 2.96
N ALA A 174 21.56 -5.20 2.13
CA ALA A 174 21.56 -5.66 0.76
C ALA A 174 21.35 -7.19 0.69
N ASP A 175 21.94 -7.91 1.62
CA ASP A 175 21.78 -9.35 1.74
C ASP A 175 20.36 -9.80 2.12
N VAL A 176 19.58 -8.93 2.73
CA VAL A 176 18.17 -9.20 3.09
C VAL A 176 17.24 -9.05 1.89
N PHE A 177 17.56 -8.13 0.96
CA PHE A 177 16.77 -7.90 -0.25
C PHE A 177 17.22 -8.74 -1.46
N MET A 178 18.39 -9.32 -1.40
CA MET A 178 18.89 -10.26 -2.41
C MET A 178 18.89 -11.68 -1.84
N PRO A 179 17.81 -12.45 -1.99
CA PRO A 179 17.88 -13.86 -1.71
C PRO A 179 18.78 -14.49 -2.77
N SER A 180 20.07 -14.51 -2.51
CA SER A 180 21.08 -15.09 -3.40
C SER A 180 21.14 -16.62 -3.33
N VAL A 181 20.33 -17.22 -2.45
CA VAL A 181 20.32 -18.69 -2.27
C VAL A 181 18.92 -19.20 -2.60
N PRO A 182 18.81 -20.22 -3.48
CA PRO A 182 17.60 -20.99 -3.58
C PRO A 182 17.22 -21.47 -2.17
N ASN A 183 16.01 -21.16 -1.74
CA ASN A 183 15.56 -21.59 -0.42
C ASN A 183 15.71 -23.10 -0.31
N ASP A 184 16.53 -23.57 0.63
CA ASP A 184 16.61 -24.98 0.95
C ASP A 184 15.20 -25.52 1.23
N PRO A 185 14.76 -26.60 0.58
CA PRO A 185 13.44 -27.18 0.82
C PRO A 185 13.14 -27.44 2.29
N ALA A 186 14.16 -27.80 3.08
CA ALA A 186 14.03 -28.02 4.52
C ALA A 186 13.75 -26.70 5.26
N GLU A 187 14.40 -25.60 4.90
CA GLU A 187 14.13 -24.28 5.47
C GLU A 187 12.74 -23.74 5.09
N VAL A 188 12.31 -23.98 3.84
CA VAL A 188 10.96 -23.63 3.39
C VAL A 188 9.92 -24.38 4.20
N ALA A 189 10.11 -25.69 4.40
CA ALA A 189 9.21 -26.51 5.22
C ALA A 189 9.20 -26.07 6.68
N ALA A 190 10.35 -25.78 7.26
CA ALA A 190 10.47 -25.30 8.63
C ALA A 190 9.76 -23.94 8.83
N ARG A 191 9.91 -23.01 7.89
CA ARG A 191 9.20 -21.72 7.90
C ARG A 191 7.68 -21.90 7.77
N ALA A 192 7.24 -22.80 6.90
CA ALA A 192 5.82 -23.10 6.73
C ALA A 192 5.21 -23.69 8.02
N ALA A 193 5.91 -24.62 8.67
CA ALA A 193 5.49 -25.21 9.94
C ALA A 193 5.42 -24.14 11.05
N ALA A 194 6.44 -23.29 11.17
CA ALA A 194 6.43 -22.19 12.13
C ALA A 194 5.30 -21.18 11.88
N ALA A 195 4.98 -20.91 10.61
CA ALA A 195 3.86 -20.05 10.25
C ALA A 195 2.51 -20.68 10.64
N ALA A 196 2.33 -21.97 10.47
CA ALA A 196 1.12 -22.68 10.88
C ALA A 196 0.90 -22.58 12.39
N VAL A 197 1.92 -22.90 13.19
CA VAL A 197 1.86 -22.78 14.66
C VAL A 197 1.54 -21.34 15.11
N PHE A 198 2.09 -20.34 14.40
CA PHE A 198 1.80 -18.95 14.71
C PHE A 198 0.36 -18.57 14.39
N ARG A 199 -0.20 -19.03 13.25
CA ARG A 199 -1.59 -18.80 12.88
C ARG A 199 -2.59 -19.52 13.79
N GLU A 200 -2.24 -20.68 14.32
CA GLU A 200 -3.05 -21.35 15.35
C GLU A 200 -3.14 -20.53 16.63
N LYS A 201 -2.02 -19.90 17.03
CA LYS A 201 -1.96 -19.03 18.22
C LYS A 201 -2.68 -17.70 18.00
N TYR A 202 -2.59 -17.15 16.81
CA TYR A 202 -3.19 -15.87 16.40
C TYR A 202 -4.03 -16.12 15.13
N PRO A 203 -5.26 -16.65 15.29
CA PRO A 203 -6.11 -16.97 14.16
C PRO A 203 -6.52 -15.72 13.38
N PRO A 204 -7.02 -15.88 12.15
CA PRO A 204 -7.35 -14.73 11.29
C PRO A 204 -8.39 -13.77 11.87
N GLU A 205 -9.19 -14.17 12.85
CA GLU A 205 -10.13 -13.32 13.57
C GLU A 205 -9.48 -12.43 14.63
N THR A 206 -8.20 -12.63 14.93
CA THR A 206 -7.48 -11.83 15.94
C THR A 206 -7.54 -10.35 15.56
N PRO A 207 -8.09 -9.46 16.43
CA PRO A 207 -8.38 -8.06 16.08
C PRO A 207 -7.17 -7.11 16.20
N ILE A 208 -5.97 -7.63 16.09
CA ILE A 208 -4.70 -6.89 16.14
C ILE A 208 -3.82 -7.24 14.94
N ILE A 209 -2.75 -6.50 14.71
CA ILE A 209 -1.82 -6.78 13.62
C ILE A 209 -1.03 -8.06 13.90
N VAL A 210 -1.06 -8.99 12.95
CA VAL A 210 -0.45 -10.32 13.04
C VAL A 210 0.77 -10.45 12.13
N GLY A 211 0.66 -10.00 10.91
CA GLY A 211 1.68 -10.21 9.89
C GLY A 211 2.64 -9.03 9.73
N GLY A 212 2.12 -7.92 9.32
CA GLY A 212 2.87 -6.69 9.01
C GLY A 212 2.12 -5.86 7.97
N ILE A 213 2.40 -4.58 7.94
CA ILE A 213 1.68 -3.62 7.14
C ILE A 213 2.39 -3.39 5.82
N GLU A 214 1.66 -3.39 4.70
CA GLU A 214 2.16 -2.90 3.42
C GLU A 214 1.41 -1.67 2.89
N GLU A 215 0.18 -1.43 3.36
CA GLU A 215 -0.58 -0.26 2.96
C GLU A 215 -1.54 0.19 4.05
N ILE A 216 -1.73 1.50 4.11
CA ILE A 216 -2.71 2.17 4.97
C ILE A 216 -3.50 3.11 4.09
N ARG A 217 -4.83 3.20 4.30
CA ARG A 217 -5.69 4.23 3.71
C ARG A 217 -6.66 4.74 4.75
N ILE A 218 -6.74 6.05 4.83
CA ILE A 218 -7.63 6.78 5.72
C ILE A 218 -8.86 7.23 4.95
N VAL A 219 -10.02 7.07 5.56
CA VAL A 219 -11.30 7.58 5.05
C VAL A 219 -11.93 8.37 6.17
N GLU A 220 -11.56 9.65 6.28
CA GLU A 220 -11.96 10.52 7.40
C GLU A 220 -13.46 10.68 7.53
N VAL A 221 -14.18 10.81 6.40
CA VAL A 221 -15.65 10.93 6.39
C VAL A 221 -16.35 9.77 7.07
N ASP A 222 -15.73 8.59 7.13
CA ASP A 222 -16.24 7.40 7.80
C ASP A 222 -15.58 7.17 9.18
N ASN A 223 -14.60 7.99 9.52
CA ASN A 223 -13.70 7.79 10.66
C ASN A 223 -13.08 6.38 10.65
N GLU A 224 -12.47 6.01 9.52
CA GLU A 224 -11.96 4.65 9.30
C GLU A 224 -10.54 4.64 8.73
N MET A 225 -9.75 3.72 9.21
CA MET A 225 -8.43 3.38 8.69
C MET A 225 -8.44 1.94 8.17
N TYR A 226 -8.12 1.78 6.89
CA TYR A 226 -7.98 0.48 6.22
C TYR A 226 -6.51 0.09 6.21
N VAL A 227 -6.24 -1.12 6.67
CA VAL A 227 -4.87 -1.62 6.85
C VAL A 227 -4.74 -2.98 6.20
N THR A 228 -3.72 -3.17 5.37
CA THR A 228 -3.37 -4.50 4.88
C THR A 228 -2.45 -5.20 5.87
N ASP A 229 -3.00 -6.18 6.60
CA ASP A 229 -2.23 -7.07 7.47
C ASP A 229 -1.72 -8.25 6.64
N ASN A 230 -0.51 -8.12 6.15
CA ASN A 230 0.09 -8.95 5.13
C ASN A 230 0.86 -10.16 5.71
N TYR A 231 1.63 -10.86 4.89
CA TYR A 231 2.47 -12.02 5.24
C TYR A 231 1.72 -13.13 5.99
N LEU A 232 1.72 -13.09 7.30
CA LEU A 232 1.03 -14.07 8.15
C LEU A 232 -0.45 -13.76 8.37
N GLY A 233 -0.84 -12.49 8.19
CA GLY A 233 -2.23 -12.06 8.30
C GLY A 233 -3.05 -12.45 7.07
N GLY A 234 -2.66 -11.97 5.89
CA GLY A 234 -3.36 -12.23 4.63
C GLY A 234 -4.79 -11.69 4.61
N ARG A 235 -4.99 -10.46 5.10
CA ARG A 235 -6.31 -9.87 5.30
C ARG A 235 -6.29 -8.34 5.21
N VAL A 236 -7.44 -7.75 4.95
CA VAL A 236 -7.72 -6.32 5.12
C VAL A 236 -8.43 -6.14 6.45
N LEU A 237 -7.96 -5.22 7.26
CA LEU A 237 -8.56 -4.83 8.54
C LEU A 237 -8.99 -3.38 8.49
N VAL A 238 -10.08 -3.07 9.20
CA VAL A 238 -10.59 -1.72 9.34
C VAL A 238 -10.66 -1.37 10.81
N PHE A 239 -10.05 -0.25 11.15
CA PHE A 239 -10.02 0.29 12.49
C PHE A 239 -10.74 1.65 12.54
N ASP A 240 -11.23 2.01 13.69
CA ASP A 240 -11.67 3.37 13.98
C ASP A 240 -10.42 4.28 14.00
N LEU A 241 -10.48 5.41 13.29
CA LEU A 241 -9.32 6.27 13.08
C LEU A 241 -8.86 6.99 14.35
N ASP A 242 -9.81 7.34 15.23
CA ASP A 242 -9.51 8.08 16.46
C ASP A 242 -9.04 7.17 17.58
N THR A 243 -9.71 6.02 17.75
CA THR A 243 -9.53 5.15 18.91
C THR A 243 -8.67 3.93 18.63
N PHE A 244 -8.38 3.64 17.36
CA PHE A 244 -7.69 2.44 16.90
C PHE A 244 -8.41 1.13 17.26
N VAL A 245 -9.69 1.20 17.58
CA VAL A 245 -10.51 0.03 17.86
C VAL A 245 -10.85 -0.69 16.57
N PHE A 246 -10.65 -2.00 16.56
CA PHE A 246 -11.01 -2.85 15.42
C PHE A 246 -12.52 -2.78 15.15
N LYS A 247 -12.90 -2.56 13.89
CA LYS A 247 -14.30 -2.51 13.43
C LYS A 247 -14.69 -3.77 12.66
N ARG A 248 -13.90 -4.20 11.70
CA ARG A 248 -14.15 -5.35 10.81
C ARG A 248 -12.92 -5.71 9.99
N GLY A 249 -13.01 -6.80 9.24
CA GLY A 249 -11.98 -7.19 8.28
C GLY A 249 -12.43 -8.36 7.43
N TRP A 250 -11.68 -8.65 6.38
CA TRP A 250 -11.98 -9.74 5.44
C TRP A 250 -10.72 -10.25 4.73
N GLY A 251 -10.86 -11.46 4.20
CA GLY A 251 -9.87 -12.11 3.35
C GLY A 251 -10.12 -11.90 1.85
N ALA A 252 -9.44 -12.67 1.04
CA ALA A 252 -9.63 -12.68 -0.41
C ALA A 252 -11.11 -12.97 -0.77
N TYR A 253 -11.61 -12.32 -1.82
CA TYR A 253 -13.00 -12.44 -2.30
C TYR A 253 -14.08 -11.97 -1.31
N GLY A 254 -13.72 -11.08 -0.37
CA GLY A 254 -14.66 -10.61 0.66
C GLY A 254 -15.05 -11.67 1.69
N ARG A 255 -14.26 -12.73 1.84
CA ARG A 255 -14.55 -13.77 2.82
C ARG A 255 -14.40 -13.24 4.24
N SER A 256 -15.23 -13.75 5.13
CA SER A 256 -15.08 -13.45 6.55
C SER A 256 -13.73 -13.90 7.08
N LEU A 257 -13.23 -13.26 8.14
CA LEU A 257 -11.95 -13.60 8.75
C LEU A 257 -11.89 -15.09 9.17
N ALA A 258 -13.00 -15.65 9.65
CA ALA A 258 -13.09 -17.05 10.06
C ALA A 258 -12.93 -18.06 8.89
N GLU A 259 -13.08 -17.62 7.65
CA GLU A 259 -12.91 -18.46 6.46
C GLU A 259 -11.50 -18.45 5.89
N ILE A 260 -10.62 -17.59 6.39
CA ILE A 260 -9.21 -17.53 5.97
C ILE A 260 -8.50 -18.78 6.49
N SER A 261 -7.76 -19.44 5.59
CA SER A 261 -7.06 -20.68 5.95
C SER A 261 -5.81 -20.39 6.81
N ILE A 262 -5.59 -21.23 7.79
CA ILE A 262 -4.32 -21.27 8.53
C ILE A 262 -3.26 -22.10 7.79
N ASN A 263 -3.63 -22.84 6.74
CA ASN A 263 -2.71 -23.63 5.94
C ASN A 263 -1.95 -22.75 4.93
N SER A 264 -0.65 -22.74 5.01
CA SER A 264 0.22 -21.97 4.11
C SER A 264 0.06 -22.35 2.61
N GLY A 265 -0.39 -23.56 2.30
CA GLY A 265 -0.65 -24.00 0.92
C GLY A 265 -1.77 -23.19 0.24
N ASP A 266 -2.77 -22.76 0.99
CA ASP A 266 -3.91 -21.99 0.48
C ASP A 266 -3.55 -20.53 0.16
N HIS A 267 -2.38 -20.07 0.63
CA HIS A 267 -1.79 -18.77 0.36
C HIS A 267 -0.69 -18.82 -0.71
N THR A 268 -0.74 -19.79 -1.61
CA THR A 268 0.30 -19.99 -2.64
C THR A 268 -0.29 -19.90 -4.04
N TYR A 269 0.36 -19.10 -4.89
CA TYR A 269 0.02 -19.00 -6.31
C TYR A 269 0.91 -19.90 -7.15
N SER A 270 0.29 -20.66 -8.06
CA SER A 270 1.00 -21.46 -9.07
C SER A 270 0.55 -21.03 -10.46
N PRO A 271 1.47 -20.61 -11.35
CA PRO A 271 1.12 -20.35 -12.75
C PRO A 271 0.44 -21.57 -13.36
N ASN A 272 -0.66 -21.35 -14.08
CA ASN A 272 -1.50 -22.39 -14.69
C ASN A 272 -2.23 -23.33 -13.71
N GLY A 273 -2.12 -23.10 -12.39
CA GLY A 273 -2.92 -23.76 -11.37
C GLY A 273 -4.26 -23.06 -11.10
N PRO A 274 -5.08 -23.60 -10.19
CA PRO A 274 -6.27 -22.89 -9.72
C PRO A 274 -5.86 -21.61 -9.00
N MET A 275 -6.74 -20.60 -9.02
CA MET A 275 -6.50 -19.36 -8.26
C MET A 275 -6.48 -19.66 -6.76
N PRO A 276 -5.55 -19.05 -6.01
CA PRO A 276 -5.48 -19.22 -4.57
C PRO A 276 -6.80 -18.88 -3.90
N ARG A 277 -7.11 -19.60 -2.86
CA ARG A 277 -8.30 -19.38 -2.04
C ARG A 277 -8.19 -18.08 -1.23
N ASP A 278 -7.01 -17.81 -0.72
CA ASP A 278 -6.72 -16.70 0.17
C ASP A 278 -5.73 -15.73 -0.47
N PHE A 279 -5.49 -14.58 0.15
CA PHE A 279 -4.45 -13.66 -0.30
C PHE A 279 -3.06 -14.31 -0.21
N VAL A 280 -2.26 -14.13 -1.25
CA VAL A 280 -0.91 -14.71 -1.32
C VAL A 280 0.12 -13.78 -0.70
N GLY A 281 -0.09 -12.47 -0.81
CA GLY A 281 0.75 -11.48 -0.14
C GLY A 281 1.25 -10.35 -1.03
N HIS A 282 1.96 -9.43 -0.39
CA HIS A 282 2.22 -8.08 -0.88
C HIS A 282 0.91 -7.41 -1.28
N LEU A 283 0.07 -7.27 -0.27
CA LEU A 283 -1.30 -6.78 -0.39
C LEU A 283 -1.33 -5.28 -0.18
N THR A 284 -1.79 -4.53 -1.17
CA THR A 284 -2.05 -3.10 -1.03
C THR A 284 -3.54 -2.81 -1.13
N VAL A 285 -4.00 -1.71 -0.55
CA VAL A 285 -5.41 -1.31 -0.57
C VAL A 285 -5.55 0.13 -1.02
N ASN A 286 -6.60 0.41 -1.77
CA ASN A 286 -7.05 1.77 -2.06
C ASN A 286 -8.58 1.82 -2.08
N ILE A 287 -9.15 2.98 -1.80
CA ILE A 287 -10.59 3.19 -1.74
C ILE A 287 -10.96 4.25 -2.78
N SER A 288 -11.93 3.94 -3.63
CA SER A 288 -12.45 4.87 -4.61
C SER A 288 -13.52 5.80 -4.01
N ASN A 289 -13.75 6.92 -4.68
CA ASN A 289 -14.75 7.92 -4.24
C ASN A 289 -16.19 7.39 -4.21
N ASP A 290 -16.49 6.32 -4.95
CA ASP A 290 -17.79 5.63 -4.94
C ASP A 290 -17.87 4.52 -3.87
N GLY A 291 -16.83 4.40 -3.02
CA GLY A 291 -16.85 3.52 -1.85
C GLY A 291 -16.48 2.07 -2.13
N LEU A 292 -15.83 1.79 -3.26
CA LEU A 292 -15.26 0.47 -3.53
C LEU A 292 -13.83 0.37 -2.98
N VAL A 293 -13.51 -0.80 -2.44
CA VAL A 293 -12.18 -1.14 -1.92
C VAL A 293 -11.46 -2.02 -2.93
N TYR A 294 -10.31 -1.58 -3.37
CA TYR A 294 -9.42 -2.27 -4.31
C TYR A 294 -8.24 -2.85 -3.55
N ALA A 295 -8.22 -4.16 -3.36
CA ALA A 295 -7.12 -4.86 -2.71
C ALA A 295 -6.28 -5.59 -3.77
N ALA A 296 -5.07 -5.08 -4.04
CA ALA A 296 -4.17 -5.67 -5.01
C ALA A 296 -3.29 -6.75 -4.34
N ASP A 297 -3.51 -8.00 -4.72
CA ASP A 297 -2.73 -9.16 -4.32
C ASP A 297 -1.61 -9.39 -5.37
N ARG A 298 -0.46 -8.73 -5.15
CA ARG A 298 0.64 -8.69 -6.11
C ARG A 298 1.18 -10.08 -6.44
N ARG A 299 1.29 -10.97 -5.46
CA ARG A 299 1.82 -12.32 -5.67
C ARG A 299 0.86 -13.25 -6.39
N ALA A 300 -0.43 -12.93 -6.41
CA ALA A 300 -1.44 -13.66 -7.18
C ALA A 300 -1.82 -12.98 -8.50
N ASN A 301 -1.17 -11.86 -8.86
CA ASN A 301 -1.42 -11.10 -10.09
C ASN A 301 -2.88 -10.69 -10.26
N ARG A 302 -3.56 -10.25 -9.20
CA ARG A 302 -4.98 -9.89 -9.23
C ARG A 302 -5.33 -8.74 -8.29
N ILE A 303 -6.44 -8.11 -8.59
CA ILE A 303 -7.07 -7.09 -7.75
C ILE A 303 -8.44 -7.62 -7.33
N HIS A 304 -8.72 -7.59 -6.06
CA HIS A 304 -10.04 -7.86 -5.51
C HIS A 304 -10.77 -6.53 -5.36
N VAL A 305 -12.02 -6.49 -5.79
CA VAL A 305 -12.88 -5.32 -5.62
C VAL A 305 -14.05 -5.71 -4.75
N THR A 306 -14.19 -5.03 -3.62
CA THR A 306 -15.24 -5.29 -2.65
C THR A 306 -15.92 -3.99 -2.24
N THR A 307 -16.99 -4.10 -1.48
CA THR A 307 -17.54 -2.96 -0.74
C THR A 307 -16.67 -2.66 0.48
N LYS A 308 -16.96 -1.56 1.21
CA LYS A 308 -16.33 -1.24 2.50
C LYS A 308 -16.58 -2.28 3.60
N GLY A 309 -17.46 -3.22 3.37
CA GLY A 309 -17.77 -4.32 4.29
C GLY A 309 -17.10 -5.66 3.94
N GLY A 310 -16.41 -5.70 2.80
CA GLY A 310 -15.84 -6.93 2.25
C GLY A 310 -16.65 -7.51 1.10
#